data_25e4ab4c2163b61d98349b3c1833981c
#
_entry.id   25e4ab4c2163b61d98349b3c1833981c
#
_cell.length_a   1.000
_cell.length_b   1.000
_cell.length_c   1.000
_cell.angle_alpha   90.00
_cell.angle_beta   90.00
_cell.angle_gamma   90.00
#
_symmetry.space_group_name_H-M   'P 1'
#
loop_
_entity.id
_entity.type
_entity.pdbx_description
1 polymer ?
#
loop_
_entity_poly.entity_id
_entity_poly.type
_entity_poly.pdbx_seq_one_letter_code
_entity_poly.pdbx_strand_id
1 'polypeptide(L)'
;SQSVRRYIEEFGVVSGKKVILYGNNDSIYSTAISLNNNNIDCKVIDVRAPGGESEIVLKAKNSGIDILQGYAIRKANGASSIKGVEISKVELQSKPPHWQSQWRLTKDTQTLECDLLATSGGFNPVVHLDCHCGGKTYFDEYSQSFLPQKERKSRKVCGAVNSVGFWKDAILDAKNKAQQSLESMGEVKKASIQPLTKECSNYYKVDRFFTPSEILNKPKVFIDMQNDVTTLDVALAIREGYQSIEHIKRYTAMGFGTDQGKTGNINGIAVAAEFLDVPMSDVGTTTFRPAYTGVDFGAMAGREVGDFFDPQRYTTIHNSHLESGAEFELVGQWYRPWFYPMEGEDMHQAVNRECRSVRNSLGMMDASTLGKIDVQGKDAREFLSRVYTNAWMKLAPGSCRYGLMCNEKGMIIDDGVSACINDNHFI
;
A
#
# COMPACT_ATOMS: atom_id res chain seq x y z
N SER A 1 14.39 -15.17 -0.05
CA SER A 1 15.81 -15.24 0.32
C SER A 1 16.41 -13.86 0.61
N GLN A 2 16.08 -12.84 -0.18
CA GLN A 2 16.63 -11.48 0.01
C GLN A 2 16.38 -10.90 1.41
N SER A 3 15.21 -11.13 1.99
CA SER A 3 14.88 -10.68 3.36
C SER A 3 15.81 -11.29 4.41
N VAL A 4 16.16 -12.57 4.26
CA VAL A 4 17.12 -13.25 5.18
C VAL A 4 18.49 -12.58 5.12
N ARG A 5 18.98 -12.30 3.91
CA ARG A 5 20.24 -11.59 3.71
C ARG A 5 20.20 -10.19 4.33
N ARG A 6 19.11 -9.46 4.12
CA ARG A 6 18.90 -8.13 4.67
C ARG A 6 18.91 -8.13 6.21
N TYR A 7 18.24 -9.10 6.84
CA TYR A 7 18.26 -9.23 8.30
C TYR A 7 19.68 -9.40 8.84
N ILE A 8 20.51 -10.17 8.16
CA ILE A 8 21.89 -10.39 8.58
C ILE A 8 22.76 -9.14 8.31
N GLU A 9 22.72 -8.61 7.09
CA GLU A 9 23.64 -7.55 6.64
C GLU A 9 23.28 -6.15 7.23
N GLU A 10 21.99 -5.85 7.41
CA GLU A 10 21.54 -4.54 7.91
C GLU A 10 21.26 -4.53 9.42
N PHE A 11 20.77 -5.64 9.98
CA PHE A 11 20.29 -5.69 11.35
C PHE A 11 21.06 -6.66 12.27
N GLY A 12 22.00 -7.45 11.73
CA GLY A 12 22.73 -8.46 12.50
C GLY A 12 21.85 -9.58 13.07
N VAL A 13 20.69 -9.82 12.47
CA VAL A 13 19.70 -10.79 12.95
C VAL A 13 19.74 -12.05 12.14
N VAL A 14 19.83 -13.20 12.82
CA VAL A 14 19.78 -14.55 12.24
C VAL A 14 18.37 -15.12 12.40
N SER A 15 17.71 -15.41 11.29
CA SER A 15 16.32 -15.88 11.30
C SER A 15 16.16 -17.39 11.49
N GLY A 16 17.24 -18.17 11.43
CA GLY A 16 17.26 -19.62 11.60
C GLY A 16 18.68 -20.16 11.67
N LYS A 17 18.86 -21.37 12.24
CA LYS A 17 20.15 -22.03 12.41
C LYS A 17 20.45 -23.09 11.35
N LYS A 18 19.40 -23.74 10.82
CA LYS A 18 19.45 -24.70 9.70
C LYS A 18 18.59 -24.17 8.56
N VAL A 19 19.18 -23.46 7.62
CA VAL A 19 18.46 -22.71 6.59
C VAL A 19 18.43 -23.50 5.27
N ILE A 20 17.24 -23.67 4.71
CA ILE A 20 17.09 -24.12 3.32
C ILE A 20 16.75 -22.93 2.45
N LEU A 21 17.55 -22.72 1.40
CA LEU A 21 17.32 -21.74 0.35
C LEU A 21 16.77 -22.46 -0.87
N TYR A 22 15.61 -22.04 -1.35
CA TYR A 22 14.90 -22.66 -2.46
C TYR A 22 14.61 -21.64 -3.57
N GLY A 23 14.92 -21.98 -4.81
CA GLY A 23 14.62 -21.07 -5.91
C GLY A 23 14.98 -21.60 -7.30
N ASN A 24 14.75 -20.72 -8.28
CA ASN A 24 14.91 -20.93 -9.72
C ASN A 24 15.82 -19.87 -10.36
N ASN A 25 16.60 -19.16 -9.57
CA ASN A 25 17.46 -18.08 -10.04
C ASN A 25 18.66 -17.88 -9.12
N ASP A 26 19.67 -17.14 -9.58
CA ASP A 26 20.96 -17.00 -8.89
C ASP A 26 20.92 -16.18 -7.59
N SER A 27 19.84 -15.48 -7.29
CA SER A 27 19.75 -14.66 -6.07
C SER A 27 19.84 -15.47 -4.78
N ILE A 28 19.48 -16.77 -4.82
CA ILE A 28 19.60 -17.67 -3.67
C ILE A 28 21.06 -17.87 -3.26
N TYR A 29 21.98 -17.90 -4.21
CA TYR A 29 23.41 -18.11 -3.95
C TYR A 29 24.06 -16.93 -3.26
N SER A 30 23.65 -15.70 -3.58
CA SER A 30 24.09 -14.51 -2.84
C SER A 30 23.70 -14.59 -1.35
N THR A 31 22.50 -15.10 -1.07
CA THR A 31 22.04 -15.30 0.31
C THR A 31 22.77 -16.44 0.98
N ALA A 32 23.04 -17.55 0.26
CA ALA A 32 23.78 -18.67 0.78
C ALA A 32 25.22 -18.28 1.18
N ILE A 33 25.89 -17.49 0.33
CA ILE A 33 27.23 -16.97 0.64
C ILE A 33 27.21 -16.07 1.86
N SER A 34 26.19 -15.20 1.98
CA SER A 34 26.05 -14.33 3.16
C SER A 34 25.82 -15.11 4.45
N LEU A 35 24.99 -16.17 4.41
CA LEU A 35 24.79 -17.09 5.55
C LEU A 35 26.09 -17.80 5.93
N ASN A 36 26.77 -18.39 4.95
CA ASN A 36 28.01 -19.13 5.15
C ASN A 36 29.12 -18.25 5.75
N ASN A 37 29.24 -17.00 5.29
CA ASN A 37 30.20 -16.03 5.83
C ASN A 37 29.91 -15.66 7.30
N ASN A 38 28.69 -15.87 7.76
CA ASN A 38 28.28 -15.68 9.15
C ASN A 38 28.18 -16.99 9.95
N ASN A 39 28.77 -18.07 9.47
CA ASN A 39 28.81 -19.40 10.08
C ASN A 39 27.41 -20.00 10.33
N ILE A 40 26.46 -19.73 9.47
CA ILE A 40 25.09 -20.27 9.55
C ILE A 40 24.98 -21.44 8.58
N ASP A 41 24.56 -22.61 9.09
CA ASP A 41 24.35 -23.80 8.28
C ASP A 41 23.24 -23.58 7.25
N CYS A 42 23.56 -23.72 5.98
CA CYS A 42 22.62 -23.53 4.89
C CYS A 42 22.80 -24.55 3.76
N LYS A 43 21.69 -24.95 3.17
CA LYS A 43 21.62 -25.80 1.98
C LYS A 43 20.80 -25.13 0.89
N VAL A 44 21.27 -25.21 -0.34
CA VAL A 44 20.59 -24.67 -1.53
C VAL A 44 19.86 -25.78 -2.26
N ILE A 45 18.59 -25.58 -2.55
CA ILE A 45 17.77 -26.40 -3.45
C ILE A 45 17.45 -25.53 -4.67
N ASP A 46 18.05 -25.87 -5.78
CA ASP A 46 17.85 -25.17 -7.05
C ASP A 46 17.05 -26.06 -8.00
N VAL A 47 15.91 -25.57 -8.48
CA VAL A 47 15.06 -26.35 -9.39
C VAL A 47 15.67 -26.55 -10.77
N ARG A 48 16.65 -25.74 -11.14
CA ARG A 48 17.30 -25.78 -12.43
C ARG A 48 18.18 -27.04 -12.56
N ALA A 49 18.20 -27.57 -13.77
CA ALA A 49 19.06 -28.67 -14.08
C ALA A 49 20.57 -28.32 -13.89
N PRO A 50 21.42 -29.26 -13.49
CA PRO A 50 22.86 -29.03 -13.45
C PRO A 50 23.41 -28.59 -14.81
N GLY A 51 24.32 -27.61 -14.81
CA GLY A 51 25.00 -27.12 -16.01
C GLY A 51 24.83 -25.60 -16.21
N GLY A 52 25.69 -24.98 -17.01
CA GLY A 52 25.63 -23.56 -17.31
C GLY A 52 25.85 -22.65 -16.10
N GLU A 53 26.77 -23.03 -15.21
CA GLU A 53 26.95 -22.37 -13.91
C GLU A 53 27.49 -20.95 -14.04
N SER A 54 26.80 -20.01 -13.44
CA SER A 54 27.28 -18.63 -13.33
C SER A 54 28.42 -18.53 -12.30
N GLU A 55 29.16 -17.43 -12.36
CA GLU A 55 30.27 -17.15 -11.43
C GLU A 55 29.83 -17.26 -9.96
N ILE A 56 28.61 -16.81 -9.61
CA ILE A 56 28.11 -16.84 -8.24
C ILE A 56 27.80 -18.28 -7.77
N VAL A 57 27.34 -19.12 -8.66
CA VAL A 57 27.12 -20.55 -8.36
C VAL A 57 28.47 -21.25 -8.07
N LEU A 58 29.47 -20.99 -8.91
CA LEU A 58 30.83 -21.51 -8.71
C LEU A 58 31.42 -20.99 -7.38
N LYS A 59 31.25 -19.72 -7.07
CA LYS A 59 31.68 -19.15 -5.79
C LYS A 59 31.02 -19.83 -4.60
N ALA A 60 29.71 -20.09 -4.66
CA ALA A 60 29.01 -20.79 -3.60
C ALA A 60 29.53 -22.23 -3.40
N LYS A 61 29.75 -22.97 -4.49
CA LYS A 61 30.35 -24.32 -4.45
C LYS A 61 31.74 -24.29 -3.83
N ASN A 62 32.60 -23.39 -4.27
CA ASN A 62 33.96 -23.25 -3.75
C ASN A 62 34.00 -22.84 -2.27
N SER A 63 32.92 -22.21 -1.76
CA SER A 63 32.75 -21.89 -0.34
C SER A 63 32.25 -23.06 0.50
N GLY A 64 32.09 -24.26 -0.07
CA GLY A 64 31.65 -25.47 0.64
C GLY A 64 30.16 -25.56 0.93
N ILE A 65 29.33 -24.72 0.28
CA ILE A 65 27.88 -24.75 0.45
C ILE A 65 27.29 -25.99 -0.22
N ASP A 66 26.44 -26.74 0.50
CA ASP A 66 25.74 -27.92 -0.03
C ASP A 66 24.62 -27.49 -1.00
N ILE A 67 24.69 -27.94 -2.25
CA ILE A 67 23.80 -27.50 -3.34
C ILE A 67 23.18 -28.73 -4.00
N LEU A 68 21.84 -28.78 -4.00
CA LEU A 68 21.04 -29.77 -4.72
C LEU A 68 20.38 -29.12 -5.94
N GLN A 69 20.93 -29.34 -7.12
CA GLN A 69 20.36 -28.88 -8.39
C GLN A 69 19.42 -29.93 -9.00
N GLY A 70 18.36 -29.48 -9.66
CA GLY A 70 17.32 -30.33 -10.26
C GLY A 70 16.36 -30.92 -9.24
N TYR A 71 16.16 -30.26 -8.09
CA TYR A 71 15.21 -30.66 -7.06
C TYR A 71 14.20 -29.57 -6.78
N ALA A 72 12.97 -29.97 -6.44
CA ALA A 72 11.94 -29.08 -5.99
C ALA A 72 11.32 -29.57 -4.68
N ILE A 73 10.78 -28.61 -3.92
CA ILE A 73 10.06 -28.89 -2.68
C ILE A 73 8.64 -29.36 -3.00
N ARG A 74 8.25 -30.51 -2.46
CA ARG A 74 6.89 -31.06 -2.52
C ARG A 74 6.03 -30.60 -1.37
N LYS A 75 6.64 -30.48 -0.18
CA LYS A 75 5.92 -30.21 1.05
C LYS A 75 6.85 -29.63 2.10
N ALA A 76 6.36 -28.69 2.86
CA ALA A 76 6.96 -28.25 4.11
C ALA A 76 6.33 -29.03 5.28
N ASN A 77 7.16 -29.50 6.20
CA ASN A 77 6.77 -30.28 7.36
C ASN A 77 6.88 -29.45 8.65
N GLY A 78 5.89 -29.55 9.51
CA GLY A 78 5.81 -28.82 10.79
C GLY A 78 4.37 -28.44 11.11
N ALA A 79 4.13 -27.99 12.32
CA ALA A 79 2.82 -27.51 12.77
C ALA A 79 2.87 -25.99 13.08
N SER A 80 3.38 -25.63 14.26
CA SER A 80 3.56 -24.24 14.67
C SER A 80 4.83 -23.59 14.09
N SER A 81 5.78 -24.38 13.65
CA SER A 81 7.02 -23.96 12.98
C SER A 81 7.48 -25.00 12.00
N ILE A 82 8.26 -24.60 11.01
CA ILE A 82 8.86 -25.55 10.06
C ILE A 82 9.90 -26.44 10.77
N LYS A 83 9.89 -27.73 10.42
CA LYS A 83 10.83 -28.75 10.93
C LYS A 83 11.65 -29.37 9.81
N GLY A 84 11.24 -29.17 8.57
CA GLY A 84 11.93 -29.70 7.40
C GLY A 84 11.09 -29.60 6.13
N VAL A 85 11.66 -30.05 5.04
CA VAL A 85 11.02 -30.08 3.73
C VAL A 85 11.17 -31.46 3.10
N GLU A 86 10.16 -31.87 2.34
CA GLU A 86 10.22 -33.04 1.47
C GLU A 86 10.52 -32.57 0.05
N ILE A 87 11.56 -33.10 -0.57
CA ILE A 87 12.02 -32.77 -1.92
C ILE A 87 11.95 -33.95 -2.86
N SER A 88 11.85 -33.70 -4.15
CA SER A 88 11.98 -34.68 -5.23
C SER A 88 12.78 -34.11 -6.39
N LYS A 89 13.35 -35.00 -7.21
CA LYS A 89 13.92 -34.56 -8.48
C LYS A 89 12.87 -34.02 -9.42
N VAL A 90 13.28 -33.04 -10.21
CA VAL A 90 12.49 -32.42 -11.27
C VAL A 90 12.89 -33.04 -12.60
N GLU A 91 11.93 -33.47 -13.39
CA GLU A 91 12.11 -34.01 -14.71
C GLU A 91 11.39 -33.18 -15.75
N LEU A 92 12.03 -32.98 -16.91
CA LEU A 92 11.40 -32.32 -18.04
C LEU A 92 10.46 -33.30 -18.74
N GLN A 93 9.24 -32.89 -19.01
CA GLN A 93 8.29 -33.69 -19.79
C GLN A 93 8.57 -33.53 -21.30
N SER A 94 8.68 -34.64 -22.01
CA SER A 94 8.90 -34.62 -23.45
C SER A 94 7.73 -34.08 -24.26
N LYS A 95 6.52 -34.16 -23.73
CA LYS A 95 5.28 -33.59 -24.30
C LYS A 95 4.45 -32.99 -23.16
N PRO A 96 4.66 -31.72 -22.81
CA PRO A 96 3.84 -31.10 -21.82
C PRO A 96 2.40 -31.04 -22.37
N PRO A 97 1.40 -31.38 -21.56
CA PRO A 97 0.00 -31.31 -21.98
C PRO A 97 -0.38 -29.87 -22.38
N HIS A 98 0.23 -28.88 -21.75
CA HIS A 98 0.03 -27.49 -22.02
C HIS A 98 1.33 -26.71 -21.82
N TRP A 99 1.31 -25.46 -22.22
CA TRP A 99 2.45 -24.53 -22.20
C TRP A 99 3.11 -24.33 -20.81
N GLN A 100 2.48 -24.79 -19.72
CA GLN A 100 3.02 -24.63 -18.35
C GLN A 100 3.69 -25.86 -17.78
N SER A 101 3.14 -27.04 -18.01
CA SER A 101 3.55 -28.28 -17.31
C SER A 101 4.78 -28.91 -17.93
N GLN A 102 5.85 -28.14 -18.15
CA GLN A 102 7.11 -28.68 -18.64
C GLN A 102 7.80 -29.55 -17.60
N TRP A 103 7.42 -29.43 -16.33
CA TRP A 103 8.09 -30.07 -15.21
C TRP A 103 7.18 -31.01 -14.45
N ARG A 104 7.72 -32.17 -14.05
CA ARG A 104 7.07 -33.08 -13.12
C ARG A 104 8.01 -33.45 -11.99
N LEU A 105 7.44 -33.85 -10.85
CA LEU A 105 8.17 -34.34 -9.70
C LEU A 105 8.28 -35.89 -9.76
N THR A 106 9.47 -36.42 -9.58
CA THR A 106 9.64 -37.87 -9.45
C THR A 106 8.93 -38.41 -8.19
N LYS A 107 8.70 -39.72 -8.15
CA LYS A 107 8.10 -40.36 -6.99
C LYS A 107 9.03 -40.46 -5.79
N ASP A 108 10.35 -40.50 -6.07
CA ASP A 108 11.35 -40.60 -5.02
C ASP A 108 11.43 -39.30 -4.23
N THR A 109 11.32 -39.42 -2.92
CA THR A 109 11.35 -38.32 -2.00
C THR A 109 12.50 -38.41 -1.00
N GLN A 110 13.02 -37.23 -0.63
CA GLN A 110 14.00 -37.07 0.43
C GLN A 110 13.51 -36.01 1.40
N THR A 111 13.69 -36.29 2.70
CA THR A 111 13.39 -35.30 3.73
C THR A 111 14.65 -34.61 4.21
N LEU A 112 14.62 -33.28 4.28
CA LEU A 112 15.69 -32.43 4.80
C LEU A 112 15.18 -31.68 6.01
N GLU A 113 15.93 -31.66 7.10
CA GLU A 113 15.60 -30.88 8.29
C GLU A 113 15.94 -29.41 8.08
N CYS A 114 15.08 -28.51 8.54
CA CYS A 114 15.34 -27.08 8.62
C CYS A 114 14.44 -26.40 9.65
N ASP A 115 14.91 -25.27 10.16
CA ASP A 115 14.14 -24.36 11.01
C ASP A 115 13.77 -23.05 10.27
N LEU A 116 14.31 -22.86 9.06
CA LEU A 116 13.97 -21.79 8.14
C LEU A 116 13.98 -22.26 6.69
N LEU A 117 12.90 -21.98 5.98
CA LEU A 117 12.82 -22.09 4.53
C LEU A 117 12.72 -20.68 3.90
N ALA A 118 13.71 -20.32 3.09
CA ALA A 118 13.72 -19.05 2.38
C ALA A 118 13.64 -19.27 0.87
N THR A 119 12.67 -18.66 0.21
CA THR A 119 12.37 -18.87 -1.21
C THR A 119 12.74 -17.69 -2.09
N SER A 120 13.03 -17.93 -3.36
CA SER A 120 13.18 -16.92 -4.41
C SER A 120 12.65 -17.47 -5.73
N GLY A 121 11.47 -17.03 -6.13
CA GLY A 121 10.79 -17.47 -7.36
C GLY A 121 10.99 -16.52 -8.55
N GLY A 122 11.71 -15.42 -8.38
CA GLY A 122 11.94 -14.41 -9.42
C GLY A 122 11.63 -13.00 -8.95
N PHE A 123 11.58 -12.07 -9.91
CA PHE A 123 11.40 -10.64 -9.66
C PHE A 123 10.33 -10.09 -10.58
N ASN A 124 9.36 -9.37 -10.03
CA ASN A 124 8.39 -8.63 -10.81
C ASN A 124 8.78 -7.14 -10.90
N PRO A 125 8.76 -6.56 -12.09
CA PRO A 125 8.90 -5.11 -12.25
C PRO A 125 7.79 -4.35 -11.50
N VAL A 126 8.14 -3.21 -10.91
CA VAL A 126 7.22 -2.37 -10.16
C VAL A 126 6.53 -1.40 -11.13
N VAL A 127 5.56 -1.89 -11.90
CA VAL A 127 4.93 -1.20 -13.04
C VAL A 127 3.69 -0.36 -12.66
N HIS A 128 3.33 -0.29 -11.38
CA HIS A 128 2.06 0.32 -10.96
C HIS A 128 1.93 1.79 -11.34
N LEU A 129 2.99 2.59 -11.24
CA LEU A 129 2.95 4.01 -11.64
C LEU A 129 2.69 4.17 -13.15
N ASP A 130 3.26 3.30 -13.97
CA ASP A 130 2.98 3.25 -15.40
C ASP A 130 1.50 2.94 -15.66
N CYS A 131 0.97 1.92 -14.98
CA CYS A 131 -0.42 1.49 -15.09
C CYS A 131 -1.40 2.56 -14.59
N HIS A 132 -1.11 3.26 -13.48
CA HIS A 132 -1.92 4.37 -12.97
C HIS A 132 -2.04 5.52 -13.99
N CYS A 133 -1.02 5.72 -14.82
CA CYS A 133 -1.06 6.67 -15.93
C CYS A 133 -1.67 6.11 -17.22
N GLY A 134 -2.41 4.99 -17.14
CA GLY A 134 -3.05 4.33 -18.26
C GLY A 134 -2.10 3.48 -19.13
N GLY A 135 -0.94 3.09 -18.61
CA GLY A 135 -0.05 2.10 -19.21
C GLY A 135 -0.69 0.71 -19.19
N LYS A 136 -0.29 -0.11 -20.17
CA LYS A 136 -0.63 -1.53 -20.22
C LYS A 136 0.65 -2.36 -20.13
N THR A 137 0.53 -3.58 -19.65
CA THR A 137 1.62 -4.52 -19.59
C THR A 137 1.46 -5.64 -20.61
N TYR A 138 2.55 -6.31 -20.92
CA TYR A 138 2.57 -7.58 -21.63
C TYR A 138 3.44 -8.57 -20.86
N PHE A 139 3.18 -9.85 -21.02
CA PHE A 139 4.01 -10.89 -20.43
C PHE A 139 5.26 -11.10 -21.28
N ASP A 140 6.43 -11.02 -20.68
CA ASP A 140 7.72 -11.27 -21.30
C ASP A 140 8.25 -12.67 -20.93
N GLU A 141 8.36 -13.54 -21.91
CA GLU A 141 8.79 -14.92 -21.72
C GLU A 141 10.26 -15.03 -21.27
N TYR A 142 11.08 -14.03 -21.55
CA TYR A 142 12.50 -14.08 -21.17
C TYR A 142 12.68 -13.74 -19.68
N SER A 143 12.06 -12.70 -19.20
CA SER A 143 12.11 -12.28 -17.79
C SER A 143 11.06 -12.99 -16.91
N GLN A 144 10.12 -13.73 -17.51
CA GLN A 144 8.99 -14.38 -16.83
C GLN A 144 8.19 -13.40 -15.97
N SER A 145 7.96 -12.20 -16.50
CA SER A 145 7.31 -11.10 -15.78
C SER A 145 6.51 -10.20 -16.72
N PHE A 146 5.67 -9.34 -16.13
CA PHE A 146 4.91 -8.37 -16.90
C PHE A 146 5.68 -7.06 -17.03
N LEU A 147 5.98 -6.67 -18.27
CA LEU A 147 6.69 -5.45 -18.62
C LEU A 147 5.74 -4.39 -19.20
N PRO A 148 6.09 -3.10 -19.14
CA PRO A 148 5.33 -2.03 -19.77
C PRO A 148 5.26 -2.19 -21.29
N GLN A 149 4.06 -2.10 -21.87
CA GLN A 149 3.83 -2.42 -23.28
C GLN A 149 4.37 -1.38 -24.26
N LYS A 150 4.17 -0.09 -23.97
CA LYS A 150 4.58 1.03 -24.85
C LYS A 150 4.94 2.26 -24.07
N GLU A 151 5.99 2.94 -24.52
CA GLU A 151 6.32 4.28 -24.05
C GLU A 151 5.36 5.33 -24.60
N ARG A 152 5.11 6.38 -23.83
CA ARG A 152 4.34 7.56 -24.25
C ARG A 152 5.24 8.79 -24.24
N LYS A 153 4.91 9.81 -25.01
CA LYS A 153 5.69 11.07 -25.05
C LYS A 153 5.87 11.69 -23.65
N SER A 154 4.81 11.66 -22.84
CA SER A 154 4.79 12.24 -21.50
C SER A 154 5.32 11.31 -20.40
N ARG A 155 5.73 10.08 -20.74
CA ARG A 155 6.13 9.07 -19.76
C ARG A 155 7.16 8.13 -20.36
N LYS A 156 8.28 7.99 -19.66
CA LYS A 156 9.35 7.05 -19.98
C LYS A 156 9.53 6.05 -18.84
N VAL A 157 9.83 4.83 -19.19
CA VAL A 157 10.11 3.73 -18.27
C VAL A 157 11.56 3.31 -18.44
N CYS A 158 12.30 3.17 -17.35
CA CYS A 158 13.72 2.83 -17.39
C CYS A 158 14.14 1.91 -16.24
N GLY A 159 15.32 1.30 -16.39
CA GLY A 159 15.91 0.43 -15.40
C GLY A 159 15.15 -0.90 -15.20
N ALA A 160 15.09 -1.39 -13.97
CA ALA A 160 14.51 -2.70 -13.65
C ALA A 160 13.03 -2.83 -14.03
N VAL A 161 12.28 -1.73 -14.08
CA VAL A 161 10.88 -1.70 -14.54
C VAL A 161 10.78 -2.05 -16.02
N ASN A 162 11.85 -1.80 -16.80
CA ASN A 162 11.97 -2.13 -18.22
C ASN A 162 12.87 -3.36 -18.47
N SER A 163 12.97 -4.25 -17.47
CA SER A 163 13.81 -5.46 -17.52
C SER A 163 15.31 -5.21 -17.69
N VAL A 164 15.80 -4.00 -17.35
CA VAL A 164 17.23 -3.68 -17.36
C VAL A 164 17.78 -3.87 -15.95
N GLY A 165 18.32 -5.05 -15.68
CA GLY A 165 18.64 -5.47 -14.31
C GLY A 165 20.05 -5.15 -13.82
N PHE A 166 21.02 -4.89 -14.71
CA PHE A 166 22.39 -4.53 -14.31
C PHE A 166 22.45 -3.04 -13.97
N TRP A 167 23.08 -2.69 -12.86
CA TRP A 167 23.21 -1.29 -12.41
C TRP A 167 23.77 -0.35 -13.46
N LYS A 168 24.83 -0.80 -14.14
CA LYS A 168 25.47 -0.02 -15.22
C LYS A 168 24.49 0.28 -16.37
N ASP A 169 23.78 -0.76 -16.81
CA ASP A 169 22.83 -0.64 -17.92
C ASP A 169 21.60 0.13 -17.51
N ALA A 170 21.11 -0.05 -16.27
CA ALA A 170 19.98 0.71 -15.74
C ALA A 170 20.27 2.23 -15.65
N ILE A 171 21.48 2.61 -15.21
CA ILE A 171 21.91 4.00 -15.19
C ILE A 171 22.00 4.56 -16.63
N LEU A 172 22.54 3.79 -17.56
CA LEU A 172 22.64 4.21 -18.96
C LEU A 172 21.26 4.32 -19.61
N ASP A 173 20.36 3.37 -19.36
CA ASP A 173 18.96 3.40 -19.82
C ASP A 173 18.24 4.64 -19.27
N ALA A 174 18.36 4.91 -17.97
CA ALA A 174 17.79 6.10 -17.35
C ALA A 174 18.31 7.41 -17.96
N LYS A 175 19.63 7.49 -18.20
CA LYS A 175 20.25 8.63 -18.87
C LYS A 175 19.69 8.84 -20.28
N ASN A 176 19.61 7.76 -21.07
CA ASN A 176 19.10 7.84 -22.43
C ASN A 176 17.63 8.26 -22.47
N LYS A 177 16.81 7.74 -21.57
CA LYS A 177 15.39 8.11 -21.45
C LYS A 177 15.20 9.56 -21.00
N ALA A 178 16.02 10.04 -20.06
CA ALA A 178 16.02 11.45 -19.66
C ALA A 178 16.41 12.36 -20.81
N GLN A 179 17.47 12.01 -21.55
CA GLN A 179 17.90 12.77 -22.74
C GLN A 179 16.80 12.85 -23.80
N GLN A 180 16.16 11.73 -24.13
CA GLN A 180 15.02 11.69 -25.06
C GLN A 180 13.85 12.56 -24.59
N SER A 181 13.61 12.63 -23.28
CA SER A 181 12.57 13.48 -22.71
C SER A 181 12.90 14.97 -22.88
N LEU A 182 14.13 15.38 -22.60
CA LEU A 182 14.60 16.76 -22.80
C LEU A 182 14.52 17.17 -24.28
N GLU A 183 14.96 16.32 -25.17
CA GLU A 183 14.87 16.56 -26.63
C GLU A 183 13.41 16.73 -27.10
N SER A 184 12.49 15.91 -26.55
CA SER A 184 11.06 16.04 -26.86
C SER A 184 10.42 17.34 -26.37
N MET A 185 11.07 18.01 -25.39
CA MET A 185 10.67 19.31 -24.83
C MET A 185 11.39 20.49 -25.50
N GLY A 186 12.26 20.24 -26.49
CA GLY A 186 13.04 21.26 -27.18
C GLY A 186 14.32 21.67 -26.45
N GLU A 187 14.70 20.97 -25.40
CA GLU A 187 15.92 21.22 -24.63
C GLU A 187 17.08 20.36 -25.13
N VAL A 188 18.22 20.99 -25.42
CA VAL A 188 19.43 20.30 -25.88
C VAL A 188 20.52 20.37 -24.83
N LYS A 189 20.33 19.72 -23.69
CA LYS A 189 21.39 19.57 -22.68
C LYS A 189 21.92 18.15 -22.66
N LYS A 190 23.21 17.96 -22.97
CA LYS A 190 23.88 16.66 -22.82
C LYS A 190 24.27 16.48 -21.36
N ALA A 191 23.61 15.57 -20.66
CA ALA A 191 24.00 15.16 -19.32
C ALA A 191 25.26 14.29 -19.38
N SER A 192 26.35 14.72 -18.74
CA SER A 192 27.56 13.91 -18.56
C SER A 192 27.43 13.11 -17.26
N ILE A 193 26.84 11.92 -17.32
CA ILE A 193 26.89 10.97 -16.22
C ILE A 193 27.96 9.92 -16.59
N GLN A 194 28.99 9.81 -15.76
CA GLN A 194 29.95 8.71 -15.89
C GLN A 194 29.33 7.45 -15.26
N PRO A 195 29.31 6.31 -15.97
CA PRO A 195 28.83 5.07 -15.40
C PRO A 195 29.76 4.63 -14.25
N LEU A 196 29.17 4.04 -13.21
CA LEU A 196 29.93 3.41 -12.13
C LEU A 196 30.83 2.32 -12.72
N THR A 197 32.10 2.35 -12.33
CA THR A 197 33.15 1.46 -12.89
C THR A 197 33.09 0.04 -12.31
N LYS A 198 32.37 -0.17 -11.20
CA LYS A 198 32.27 -1.47 -10.56
C LYS A 198 31.03 -2.21 -11.08
N GLU A 199 31.24 -3.32 -11.74
CA GLU A 199 30.17 -4.22 -12.14
C GLU A 199 29.57 -4.89 -10.90
N CYS A 200 28.36 -4.46 -10.51
CA CYS A 200 27.53 -5.15 -9.57
C CYS A 200 26.35 -5.74 -10.35
N SER A 201 26.43 -7.00 -10.71
CA SER A 201 25.32 -7.68 -11.37
C SER A 201 24.28 -8.05 -10.32
N ASN A 202 23.11 -7.42 -10.37
CA ASN A 202 21.96 -7.79 -9.56
C ASN A 202 20.84 -8.41 -10.42
N TYR A 203 21.11 -8.67 -11.70
CA TYR A 203 20.15 -9.33 -12.56
C TYR A 203 20.37 -10.83 -12.54
N TYR A 204 19.31 -11.55 -12.23
CA TYR A 204 19.31 -13.00 -12.20
C TYR A 204 18.31 -13.51 -13.23
N LYS A 205 18.81 -14.28 -14.22
CA LYS A 205 17.92 -15.01 -15.12
C LYS A 205 17.01 -15.91 -14.30
N VAL A 206 15.72 -15.82 -14.54
CA VAL A 206 14.68 -16.61 -13.87
C VAL A 206 14.28 -17.73 -14.81
N ASP A 207 14.49 -18.99 -14.40
CA ASP A 207 13.97 -20.12 -15.13
C ASP A 207 12.52 -20.39 -14.71
N ARG A 208 11.69 -20.67 -15.72
CA ARG A 208 10.28 -20.93 -15.49
C ARG A 208 10.07 -22.19 -14.65
N PHE A 209 9.45 -22.02 -13.51
CA PHE A 209 9.04 -23.13 -12.67
C PHE A 209 7.83 -22.69 -11.84
N PHE A 210 6.65 -23.11 -12.25
CA PHE A 210 5.41 -22.91 -11.53
C PHE A 210 4.96 -24.16 -10.80
N THR A 211 3.77 -24.16 -10.23
CA THR A 211 3.25 -25.29 -9.45
C THR A 211 3.15 -26.55 -10.32
N PRO A 212 3.88 -27.62 -10.01
CA PRO A 212 3.76 -28.89 -10.73
C PRO A 212 2.35 -29.48 -10.65
N SER A 213 1.93 -30.15 -11.71
CA SER A 213 0.58 -30.73 -11.82
C SER A 213 0.24 -31.71 -10.68
N GLU A 214 1.23 -32.42 -10.15
CA GLU A 214 1.05 -33.38 -9.05
C GLU A 214 0.64 -32.74 -7.73
N ILE A 215 0.89 -31.45 -7.55
CA ILE A 215 0.53 -30.70 -6.34
C ILE A 215 -0.54 -29.65 -6.57
N LEU A 216 -0.79 -29.26 -7.81
CA LEU A 216 -1.73 -28.20 -8.18
C LEU A 216 -3.14 -28.40 -7.58
N ASN A 217 -3.61 -29.64 -7.59
CA ASN A 217 -4.94 -30.02 -7.08
C ASN A 217 -4.95 -30.50 -5.62
N LYS A 218 -3.85 -30.30 -4.88
CA LYS A 218 -3.78 -30.66 -3.46
C LYS A 218 -4.28 -29.51 -2.57
N PRO A 219 -4.85 -29.84 -1.41
CA PRO A 219 -5.23 -28.83 -0.44
C PRO A 219 -3.99 -28.13 0.15
N LYS A 220 -4.16 -26.89 0.59
CA LYS A 220 -3.12 -26.08 1.25
C LYS A 220 -1.91 -25.74 0.35
N VAL A 221 -2.12 -25.61 -0.95
CA VAL A 221 -1.16 -25.04 -1.88
C VAL A 221 -1.46 -23.55 -1.99
N PHE A 222 -0.86 -22.77 -1.11
CA PHE A 222 -1.14 -21.34 -0.98
C PHE A 222 -0.47 -20.53 -2.09
N ILE A 223 -1.24 -19.61 -2.67
CA ILE A 223 -0.79 -18.60 -3.64
C ILE A 223 -0.63 -17.25 -2.93
N ASP A 224 -1.60 -16.89 -2.11
CA ASP A 224 -1.65 -15.65 -1.32
C ASP A 224 -1.68 -16.01 0.15
N MET A 225 -0.56 -15.73 0.85
CA MET A 225 -0.40 -16.04 2.26
C MET A 225 -1.14 -15.06 3.18
N GLN A 226 -1.47 -13.86 2.68
CA GLN A 226 -2.16 -12.85 3.47
C GLN A 226 -3.66 -13.15 3.59
N ASN A 227 -4.26 -13.71 2.52
CA ASN A 227 -5.68 -13.97 2.43
C ASN A 227 -5.98 -15.48 2.37
N ASP A 228 -4.99 -16.34 2.64
CA ASP A 228 -5.10 -17.80 2.63
C ASP A 228 -5.64 -18.39 1.30
N VAL A 229 -5.40 -17.71 0.17
CA VAL A 229 -5.87 -18.17 -1.14
C VAL A 229 -5.03 -19.31 -1.65
N THR A 230 -5.65 -20.40 -2.02
CA THR A 230 -5.04 -21.62 -2.54
C THR A 230 -5.26 -21.79 -4.05
N THR A 231 -4.57 -22.75 -4.64
CA THR A 231 -4.81 -23.17 -6.03
C THR A 231 -6.24 -23.67 -6.24
N LEU A 232 -6.83 -24.32 -5.23
CA LEU A 232 -8.20 -24.82 -5.30
C LEU A 232 -9.25 -23.71 -5.28
N ASP A 233 -8.97 -22.57 -4.64
CA ASP A 233 -9.87 -21.40 -4.66
C ASP A 233 -9.90 -20.79 -6.07
N VAL A 234 -8.76 -20.74 -6.76
CA VAL A 234 -8.69 -20.32 -8.17
C VAL A 234 -9.45 -21.30 -9.06
N ALA A 235 -9.25 -22.61 -8.86
CA ALA A 235 -9.98 -23.65 -9.59
C ALA A 235 -11.49 -23.54 -9.38
N LEU A 236 -11.93 -23.27 -8.13
CA LEU A 236 -13.31 -23.04 -7.79
C LEU A 236 -13.89 -21.83 -8.52
N ALA A 237 -13.19 -20.68 -8.49
CA ALA A 237 -13.63 -19.49 -9.19
C ALA A 237 -13.83 -19.73 -10.70
N ILE A 238 -12.91 -20.47 -11.33
CA ILE A 238 -13.00 -20.81 -12.76
C ILE A 238 -14.17 -21.78 -13.03
N ARG A 239 -14.39 -22.77 -12.17
CA ARG A 239 -15.53 -23.68 -12.27
C ARG A 239 -16.88 -22.95 -12.13
N GLU A 240 -16.94 -21.90 -11.30
CA GLU A 240 -18.11 -21.02 -11.15
C GLU A 240 -18.29 -20.04 -12.35
N GLY A 241 -17.41 -20.12 -13.34
CA GLY A 241 -17.53 -19.38 -14.61
C GLY A 241 -16.71 -18.09 -14.71
N TYR A 242 -15.87 -17.77 -13.71
CA TYR A 242 -14.98 -16.60 -13.77
C TYR A 242 -13.74 -16.91 -14.59
N GLN A 243 -13.59 -16.25 -15.74
CA GLN A 243 -12.43 -16.41 -16.63
C GLN A 243 -11.45 -15.24 -16.55
N SER A 244 -11.96 -14.03 -16.26
CA SER A 244 -11.12 -12.85 -16.10
C SER A 244 -10.37 -12.88 -14.78
N ILE A 245 -9.06 -12.60 -14.81
CA ILE A 245 -8.22 -12.52 -13.61
C ILE A 245 -8.74 -11.47 -12.60
N GLU A 246 -9.36 -10.40 -13.08
CA GLU A 246 -10.00 -9.38 -12.24
C GLU A 246 -11.19 -9.94 -11.45
N HIS A 247 -11.95 -10.85 -12.02
CA HIS A 247 -13.07 -11.50 -11.33
C HIS A 247 -12.57 -12.62 -10.41
N ILE A 248 -11.61 -13.43 -10.86
CA ILE A 248 -10.97 -14.46 -10.04
C ILE A 248 -10.37 -13.81 -8.79
N LYS A 249 -9.65 -12.68 -8.94
CA LYS A 249 -9.11 -11.91 -7.83
C LYS A 249 -10.20 -11.51 -6.82
N ARG A 250 -11.33 -10.99 -7.28
CA ARG A 250 -12.42 -10.55 -6.39
C ARG A 250 -13.14 -11.72 -5.70
N TYR A 251 -13.31 -12.81 -6.42
CA TYR A 251 -13.93 -14.01 -5.89
C TYR A 251 -13.10 -14.65 -4.78
N THR A 252 -11.77 -14.71 -4.96
CA THR A 252 -10.84 -15.38 -4.05
C THR A 252 -10.21 -14.46 -3.01
N ALA A 253 -10.31 -13.14 -3.16
CA ALA A 253 -9.54 -12.12 -2.44
C ALA A 253 -8.02 -12.16 -2.71
N MET A 254 -7.55 -12.84 -3.76
CA MET A 254 -6.15 -12.89 -4.15
C MET A 254 -5.60 -11.48 -4.44
N GLY A 255 -4.48 -11.12 -3.82
CA GLY A 255 -3.82 -9.84 -4.06
C GLY A 255 -4.53 -8.63 -3.44
N PHE A 256 -5.34 -8.84 -2.43
CA PHE A 256 -5.96 -7.79 -1.63
C PHE A 256 -5.07 -7.38 -0.45
N GLY A 257 -5.51 -6.37 0.31
CA GLY A 257 -4.85 -5.93 1.52
C GLY A 257 -3.49 -5.26 1.27
N THR A 258 -2.60 -5.31 2.25
CA THR A 258 -1.31 -4.59 2.24
C THR A 258 -0.30 -5.17 1.26
N ASP A 259 -0.38 -6.46 0.93
CA ASP A 259 0.49 -7.09 -0.07
C ASP A 259 0.20 -6.60 -1.50
N GLN A 260 -1.05 -6.31 -1.82
CA GLN A 260 -1.49 -5.89 -3.16
C GLN A 260 -1.01 -6.84 -4.28
N GLY A 261 -0.86 -8.13 -3.94
CA GLY A 261 -0.43 -9.18 -4.88
C GLY A 261 1.05 -9.17 -5.24
N LYS A 262 1.91 -8.43 -4.53
CA LYS A 262 3.35 -8.37 -4.81
C LYS A 262 4.02 -9.74 -4.74
N THR A 263 3.57 -10.60 -3.82
CA THR A 263 4.14 -11.95 -3.64
C THR A 263 3.37 -13.04 -4.38
N GLY A 264 2.05 -12.87 -4.58
CA GLY A 264 1.17 -13.93 -5.08
C GLY A 264 0.66 -13.79 -6.50
N ASN A 265 0.56 -12.57 -7.06
CA ASN A 265 -0.16 -12.35 -8.32
C ASN A 265 0.42 -13.15 -9.51
N ILE A 266 1.74 -13.18 -9.68
CA ILE A 266 2.34 -13.90 -10.81
C ILE A 266 2.05 -15.40 -10.72
N ASN A 267 2.11 -15.97 -9.52
CA ASN A 267 1.79 -17.38 -9.29
C ASN A 267 0.29 -17.65 -9.50
N GLY A 268 -0.57 -16.74 -9.04
CA GLY A 268 -2.01 -16.84 -9.25
C GLY A 268 -2.42 -16.75 -10.71
N ILE A 269 -1.77 -15.88 -11.48
CA ILE A 269 -1.95 -15.78 -12.93
C ILE A 269 -1.49 -17.08 -13.61
N ALA A 270 -0.35 -17.66 -13.20
CA ALA A 270 0.12 -18.93 -13.72
C ALA A 270 -0.85 -20.08 -13.43
N VAL A 271 -1.38 -20.15 -12.22
CA VAL A 271 -2.38 -21.14 -11.82
C VAL A 271 -3.69 -20.96 -12.57
N ALA A 272 -4.18 -19.72 -12.71
CA ALA A 272 -5.37 -19.43 -13.51
C ALA A 272 -5.19 -19.83 -14.97
N ALA A 273 -4.05 -19.53 -15.53
CA ALA A 273 -3.68 -19.89 -16.88
C ALA A 273 -3.65 -21.42 -17.10
N GLU A 274 -3.15 -22.20 -16.13
CA GLU A 274 -3.17 -23.66 -16.15
C GLU A 274 -4.61 -24.20 -16.17
N PHE A 275 -5.48 -23.72 -15.28
CA PHE A 275 -6.87 -24.18 -15.20
C PHE A 275 -7.73 -23.70 -16.39
N LEU A 276 -7.41 -22.57 -16.99
CA LEU A 276 -8.09 -22.04 -18.18
C LEU A 276 -7.57 -22.63 -19.49
N ASP A 277 -6.41 -23.31 -19.44
CA ASP A 277 -5.69 -23.83 -20.60
C ASP A 277 -5.34 -22.74 -21.63
N VAL A 278 -4.83 -21.62 -21.15
CA VAL A 278 -4.40 -20.47 -21.96
C VAL A 278 -3.02 -19.97 -21.55
N PRO A 279 -2.29 -19.25 -22.41
CA PRO A 279 -1.02 -18.61 -22.04
C PRO A 279 -1.23 -17.54 -20.93
N MET A 280 -0.19 -17.28 -20.14
CA MET A 280 -0.22 -16.20 -19.13
C MET A 280 -0.45 -14.83 -19.76
N SER A 281 0.00 -14.61 -20.99
CA SER A 281 -0.27 -13.41 -21.79
C SER A 281 -1.76 -13.13 -21.95
N ASP A 282 -2.57 -14.17 -22.10
CA ASP A 282 -4.00 -14.08 -22.37
C ASP A 282 -4.81 -13.89 -21.07
N VAL A 283 -4.31 -14.44 -19.95
CA VAL A 283 -4.85 -14.14 -18.61
C VAL A 283 -4.65 -12.68 -18.24
N GLY A 284 -3.49 -12.11 -18.58
CA GLY A 284 -3.13 -10.73 -18.28
C GLY A 284 -2.85 -10.47 -16.81
N THR A 285 -2.84 -9.20 -16.41
CA THR A 285 -2.61 -8.77 -15.03
C THR A 285 -3.86 -8.17 -14.40
N THR A 286 -3.91 -8.20 -13.08
CA THR A 286 -4.89 -7.41 -12.32
C THR A 286 -4.57 -5.92 -12.40
N THR A 287 -5.60 -5.08 -12.30
CA THR A 287 -5.44 -3.62 -12.29
C THR A 287 -4.74 -3.18 -10.99
N PHE A 288 -3.66 -2.43 -11.15
CA PHE A 288 -2.98 -1.79 -10.03
C PHE A 288 -3.77 -0.58 -9.55
N ARG A 289 -4.07 -0.51 -8.26
CA ARG A 289 -4.82 0.59 -7.66
C ARG A 289 -3.92 1.41 -6.73
N PRO A 290 -4.10 2.73 -6.64
CA PRO A 290 -3.51 3.54 -5.57
C PRO A 290 -4.09 3.13 -4.19
N ALA A 291 -3.37 3.13 -3.08
CA ALA A 291 -1.91 3.21 -3.01
C ALA A 291 -1.32 1.80 -3.07
N TYR A 292 -0.64 1.47 -4.15
CA TYR A 292 -0.02 0.14 -4.34
C TYR A 292 1.15 -0.10 -3.37
N THR A 293 1.89 0.95 -3.05
CA THR A 293 2.87 0.97 -1.95
C THR A 293 2.30 1.78 -0.79
N GLY A 294 2.62 1.37 0.44
CA GLY A 294 2.20 2.12 1.62
C GLY A 294 2.64 3.58 1.52
N VAL A 295 1.73 4.49 1.84
CA VAL A 295 1.97 5.94 1.90
C VAL A 295 1.63 6.37 3.31
N ASP A 296 2.55 7.03 3.99
CA ASP A 296 2.29 7.56 5.32
C ASP A 296 1.43 8.84 5.28
N PHE A 297 0.80 9.16 6.40
CA PHE A 297 -0.04 10.35 6.50
C PHE A 297 0.74 11.65 6.30
N GLY A 298 2.03 11.68 6.71
CA GLY A 298 2.88 12.84 6.51
C GLY A 298 3.10 13.16 5.03
N ALA A 299 3.27 12.13 4.19
CA ALA A 299 3.39 12.31 2.74
C ALA A 299 2.05 12.76 2.09
N MET A 300 0.91 12.31 2.62
CA MET A 300 -0.42 12.74 2.12
C MET A 300 -0.79 14.14 2.57
N ALA A 301 -0.38 14.57 3.76
CA ALA A 301 -0.63 15.91 4.28
C ALA A 301 0.07 16.99 3.42
N GLY A 302 1.16 16.66 2.72
CA GLY A 302 1.85 17.58 1.83
C GLY A 302 2.44 18.77 2.59
N ARG A 303 2.05 19.99 2.22
CA ARG A 303 2.50 21.24 2.86
C ARG A 303 1.66 21.65 4.08
N GLU A 304 0.50 21.06 4.23
CA GLU A 304 -0.43 21.34 5.32
C GLU A 304 -0.05 20.51 6.55
N VAL A 305 0.98 20.94 7.26
CA VAL A 305 1.51 20.31 8.47
C VAL A 305 1.52 21.31 9.63
N GLY A 306 1.43 20.82 10.87
CA GLY A 306 1.38 21.65 12.06
C GLY A 306 0.19 22.61 12.03
N ASP A 307 0.44 23.90 12.23
CA ASP A 307 -0.61 24.94 12.29
C ASP A 307 -1.39 25.09 10.96
N PHE A 308 -0.81 24.70 9.82
CA PHE A 308 -1.52 24.68 8.54
C PHE A 308 -2.45 23.48 8.39
N PHE A 309 -2.13 22.38 9.05
CA PHE A 309 -2.95 21.17 9.02
C PHE A 309 -4.17 21.27 9.96
N ASP A 310 -3.93 21.80 11.16
CA ASP A 310 -4.96 21.97 12.19
C ASP A 310 -4.83 23.35 12.83
N PRO A 311 -5.25 24.42 12.12
CA PRO A 311 -5.13 25.78 12.61
C PRO A 311 -6.07 25.99 13.81
N GLN A 312 -5.52 26.48 14.91
CA GLN A 312 -6.28 26.90 16.09
C GLN A 312 -6.56 28.39 16.03
N ARG A 313 -7.78 28.76 16.30
CA ARG A 313 -8.23 30.15 16.38
C ARG A 313 -8.56 30.55 17.83
N TYR A 314 -8.16 31.75 18.20
CA TYR A 314 -8.35 32.27 19.52
C TYR A 314 -9.23 33.52 19.47
N THR A 315 -10.05 33.71 20.49
CA THR A 315 -10.83 34.94 20.61
C THR A 315 -9.92 36.12 21.00
N THR A 316 -10.36 37.36 20.75
CA THR A 316 -9.57 38.55 21.07
C THR A 316 -9.29 38.73 22.58
N ILE A 317 -10.10 38.09 23.43
CA ILE A 317 -9.97 38.12 24.90
C ILE A 317 -9.49 36.83 25.47
N HIS A 318 -8.87 35.97 24.64
CA HIS A 318 -8.35 34.65 25.06
C HIS A 318 -7.41 34.70 26.26
N ASN A 319 -6.52 35.69 26.31
CA ASN A 319 -5.61 35.87 27.44
C ASN A 319 -6.35 36.13 28.76
N SER A 320 -7.42 36.91 28.72
CA SER A 320 -8.24 37.17 29.91
C SER A 320 -8.95 35.91 30.40
N HIS A 321 -9.34 35.02 29.49
CA HIS A 321 -9.86 33.69 29.87
C HIS A 321 -8.82 32.84 30.57
N LEU A 322 -7.59 32.81 30.02
CA LEU A 322 -6.45 32.11 30.64
C LEU A 322 -6.14 32.63 32.04
N GLU A 323 -6.07 33.97 32.20
CA GLU A 323 -5.81 34.62 33.48
C GLU A 323 -6.94 34.36 34.52
N SER A 324 -8.17 34.16 34.01
CA SER A 324 -9.32 33.78 34.84
C SER A 324 -9.41 32.28 35.15
N GLY A 325 -8.46 31.49 34.71
CA GLY A 325 -8.40 30.03 34.95
C GLY A 325 -9.42 29.22 34.17
N ALA A 326 -9.81 29.67 32.98
CA ALA A 326 -10.74 28.95 32.12
C ALA A 326 -10.16 27.63 31.67
N GLU A 327 -10.97 26.57 31.66
CA GLU A 327 -10.76 25.35 30.87
C GLU A 327 -11.36 25.59 29.48
N PHE A 328 -10.72 24.98 28.45
CA PHE A 328 -11.04 25.23 27.04
C PHE A 328 -11.55 24.01 26.33
N GLU A 329 -12.37 24.23 25.31
CA GLU A 329 -12.77 23.22 24.32
C GLU A 329 -12.50 23.70 22.90
N LEU A 330 -12.28 22.75 21.97
CA LEU A 330 -12.22 23.02 20.54
C LEU A 330 -13.61 22.89 19.95
N VAL A 331 -14.12 23.99 19.37
CA VAL A 331 -15.37 24.03 18.61
C VAL A 331 -15.04 24.41 17.17
N GLY A 332 -14.95 23.40 16.32
CA GLY A 332 -14.28 23.52 15.03
C GLY A 332 -12.82 23.89 15.25
N GLN A 333 -12.37 25.00 14.68
CA GLN A 333 -11.00 25.51 14.85
C GLN A 333 -10.85 26.51 16.00
N TRP A 334 -11.96 26.87 16.67
CA TRP A 334 -11.94 27.84 17.75
C TRP A 334 -11.64 27.20 19.10
N TYR A 335 -10.63 27.74 19.80
CA TYR A 335 -10.26 27.39 21.15
C TYR A 335 -11.08 28.30 22.09
N ARG A 336 -12.21 27.80 22.59
CA ARG A 336 -13.22 28.54 23.35
C ARG A 336 -13.14 28.21 24.84
N PRO A 337 -13.38 29.20 25.75
CA PRO A 337 -13.56 28.89 27.15
C PRO A 337 -14.81 28.01 27.33
N TRP A 338 -14.65 26.93 28.07
CA TRP A 338 -15.72 25.96 28.33
C TRP A 338 -16.35 26.18 29.68
N PHE A 339 -15.56 26.24 30.76
CA PHE A 339 -15.97 26.56 32.11
C PHE A 339 -14.79 27.12 32.91
N TYR A 340 -15.07 27.70 34.11
CA TYR A 340 -14.07 28.30 34.99
C TYR A 340 -14.09 27.57 36.34
N PRO A 341 -13.27 26.52 36.56
CA PRO A 341 -13.28 25.78 37.81
C PRO A 341 -12.73 26.60 38.98
N MET A 342 -13.31 26.41 40.14
CA MET A 342 -12.68 26.81 41.43
C MET A 342 -11.87 25.62 42.00
N GLU A 343 -11.01 25.93 42.98
CA GLU A 343 -10.20 24.91 43.64
C GLU A 343 -11.07 23.75 44.19
N GLY A 344 -10.76 22.51 43.73
CA GLY A 344 -11.48 21.32 44.14
C GLY A 344 -12.79 21.04 43.39
N GLU A 345 -13.21 21.88 42.42
CA GLU A 345 -14.38 21.62 41.57
C GLU A 345 -14.03 20.72 40.37
N ASP A 346 -14.88 19.76 40.12
CA ASP A 346 -14.95 19.10 38.82
C ASP A 346 -15.77 19.92 37.82
N MET A 347 -15.75 19.50 36.55
CA MET A 347 -16.50 20.15 35.47
C MET A 347 -18.00 20.33 35.80
N HIS A 348 -18.65 19.30 36.34
CA HIS A 348 -20.08 19.33 36.63
C HIS A 348 -20.40 20.30 37.77
N GLN A 349 -19.54 20.36 38.77
CA GLN A 349 -19.68 21.28 39.88
C GLN A 349 -19.50 22.73 39.43
N ALA A 350 -18.47 23.01 38.62
CA ALA A 350 -18.21 24.35 38.07
C ALA A 350 -19.37 24.80 37.18
N VAL A 351 -19.83 23.98 36.23
CA VAL A 351 -20.95 24.31 35.34
C VAL A 351 -22.23 24.54 36.12
N ASN A 352 -22.54 23.70 37.13
CA ASN A 352 -23.72 23.90 37.98
C ASN A 352 -23.66 25.21 38.75
N ARG A 353 -22.51 25.59 39.29
CA ARG A 353 -22.28 26.84 39.98
C ARG A 353 -22.49 28.03 39.04
N GLU A 354 -21.90 28.01 37.86
CA GLU A 354 -22.04 29.07 36.84
C GLU A 354 -23.50 29.24 36.39
N CYS A 355 -24.18 28.12 36.10
CA CYS A 355 -25.59 28.17 35.76
C CYS A 355 -26.47 28.78 36.87
N ARG A 356 -26.19 28.45 38.15
CA ARG A 356 -26.90 29.05 39.29
C ARG A 356 -26.58 30.55 39.42
N SER A 357 -25.32 30.93 39.18
CA SER A 357 -24.90 32.34 39.21
C SER A 357 -25.66 33.18 38.19
N VAL A 358 -25.75 32.72 36.96
CA VAL A 358 -26.51 33.38 35.88
C VAL A 358 -27.99 33.51 36.24
N ARG A 359 -28.59 32.52 36.93
CA ARG A 359 -30.01 32.53 37.34
C ARG A 359 -30.29 33.48 38.51
N ASN A 360 -29.36 33.62 39.41
CA ASN A 360 -29.56 34.38 40.65
C ASN A 360 -28.91 35.77 40.63
N SER A 361 -28.04 36.04 39.69
CA SER A 361 -27.26 37.26 39.58
C SER A 361 -27.00 37.61 38.11
N LEU A 362 -25.75 37.94 37.76
CA LEU A 362 -25.30 38.33 36.43
C LEU A 362 -24.31 37.28 35.87
N GLY A 363 -24.45 36.97 34.58
CA GLY A 363 -23.47 36.19 33.83
C GLY A 363 -22.97 36.95 32.61
N MET A 364 -21.74 36.63 32.19
CA MET A 364 -21.11 37.13 30.96
C MET A 364 -20.59 35.96 30.17
N MET A 365 -20.77 36.00 28.84
CA MET A 365 -20.32 34.98 27.92
C MET A 365 -19.53 35.62 26.77
N ASP A 366 -18.40 35.01 26.41
CA ASP A 366 -17.67 35.38 25.19
C ASP A 366 -18.37 34.80 23.95
N ALA A 367 -18.99 35.65 23.19
CA ALA A 367 -19.68 35.34 21.94
C ALA A 367 -18.84 35.72 20.70
N SER A 368 -17.52 35.90 20.84
CA SER A 368 -16.64 36.35 19.74
C SER A 368 -16.61 35.41 18.55
N THR A 369 -16.84 34.11 18.77
CA THR A 369 -16.81 33.10 17.71
C THR A 369 -18.05 33.07 16.85
N LEU A 370 -19.16 33.68 17.29
CA LEU A 370 -20.40 33.78 16.52
C LEU A 370 -20.30 34.90 15.49
N GLY A 371 -20.86 34.73 14.32
CA GLY A 371 -21.02 35.78 13.31
C GLY A 371 -22.00 36.86 13.82
N LYS A 372 -21.71 38.13 13.57
CA LYS A 372 -22.61 39.25 13.86
C LYS A 372 -23.00 39.89 12.54
N ILE A 373 -24.31 39.88 12.27
CA ILE A 373 -24.86 40.46 11.03
C ILE A 373 -25.81 41.59 11.44
N ASP A 374 -25.50 42.78 10.99
CA ASP A 374 -26.32 43.98 11.22
C ASP A 374 -27.22 44.17 10.00
N VAL A 375 -28.55 44.14 10.23
CA VAL A 375 -29.57 44.26 9.17
C VAL A 375 -30.39 45.50 9.43
N GLN A 376 -30.21 46.52 8.58
CA GLN A 376 -30.88 47.78 8.70
C GLN A 376 -31.70 48.17 7.44
N GLY A 377 -32.84 48.78 7.63
CA GLY A 377 -33.68 49.29 6.56
C GLY A 377 -35.16 48.99 6.75
N LYS A 378 -36.01 49.72 6.03
CA LYS A 378 -37.48 49.61 6.13
C LYS A 378 -38.02 48.21 5.84
N ASP A 379 -37.28 47.44 5.05
CA ASP A 379 -37.64 46.08 4.61
C ASP A 379 -36.93 44.99 5.45
N ALA A 380 -36.19 45.33 6.51
CA ALA A 380 -35.41 44.38 7.30
C ALA A 380 -36.25 43.24 7.88
N ARG A 381 -37.46 43.50 8.36
CA ARG A 381 -38.39 42.48 8.87
C ARG A 381 -38.81 41.49 7.77
N GLU A 382 -39.18 42.01 6.63
CA GLU A 382 -39.61 41.19 5.49
C GLU A 382 -38.45 40.38 4.98
N PHE A 383 -37.27 40.96 4.84
CA PHE A 383 -36.05 40.26 4.45
C PHE A 383 -35.76 39.06 5.38
N LEU A 384 -35.72 39.27 6.70
CA LEU A 384 -35.50 38.22 7.66
C LEU A 384 -36.60 37.14 7.63
N SER A 385 -37.87 37.54 7.42
CA SER A 385 -38.97 36.58 7.27
C SER A 385 -38.90 35.74 6.00
N ARG A 386 -38.15 36.16 4.97
CA ARG A 386 -37.90 35.40 3.73
C ARG A 386 -36.70 34.49 3.86
N VAL A 387 -35.69 34.91 4.60
CA VAL A 387 -34.43 34.16 4.76
C VAL A 387 -34.58 33.06 5.81
N TYR A 388 -35.26 33.33 6.90
CA TYR A 388 -35.46 32.39 7.99
C TYR A 388 -36.81 31.70 7.95
N THR A 389 -36.93 30.52 8.46
CA THR A 389 -38.18 29.75 8.53
C THR A 389 -39.18 30.28 9.57
N ASN A 390 -38.75 31.13 10.47
CA ASN A 390 -39.56 31.67 11.56
C ASN A 390 -40.24 33.01 11.17
N ALA A 391 -41.27 33.45 11.94
CA ALA A 391 -42.04 34.68 11.67
C ALA A 391 -41.40 35.90 12.34
N TRP A 392 -40.69 36.71 11.59
CA TRP A 392 -40.02 37.92 12.07
C TRP A 392 -40.93 39.17 12.07
N MET A 393 -41.99 39.14 11.25
CA MET A 393 -42.91 40.28 11.11
C MET A 393 -43.51 40.73 12.43
N LYS A 394 -43.67 39.82 13.40
CA LYS A 394 -44.30 40.10 14.71
C LYS A 394 -43.30 40.14 15.87
N LEU A 395 -42.00 40.16 15.60
CA LEU A 395 -40.99 40.23 16.65
C LEU A 395 -40.91 41.64 17.20
N ALA A 396 -41.29 41.85 18.48
CA ALA A 396 -41.31 43.18 19.09
C ALA A 396 -39.89 43.73 19.33
N PRO A 397 -39.69 45.05 19.25
CA PRO A 397 -38.44 45.65 19.68
C PRO A 397 -38.05 45.21 21.10
N GLY A 398 -36.77 44.98 21.34
CA GLY A 398 -36.23 44.44 22.59
C GLY A 398 -36.39 42.92 22.76
N SER A 399 -36.97 42.23 21.77
CA SER A 399 -37.14 40.76 21.80
C SER A 399 -36.20 40.07 20.85
N CYS A 400 -35.87 38.81 21.19
CA CYS A 400 -35.02 37.92 20.36
C CYS A 400 -35.81 36.72 19.85
N ARG A 401 -35.38 36.18 18.75
CA ARG A 401 -35.90 34.91 18.19
C ARG A 401 -34.81 34.08 17.53
N TYR A 402 -34.76 32.82 17.90
CA TYR A 402 -33.96 31.84 17.20
C TYR A 402 -34.62 31.43 15.89
N GLY A 403 -33.85 31.24 14.84
CA GLY A 403 -34.31 30.83 13.52
C GLY A 403 -33.34 29.95 12.76
N LEU A 404 -33.90 29.20 11.82
CA LEU A 404 -33.19 28.38 10.89
C LEU A 404 -33.24 28.99 9.50
N MET A 405 -32.08 28.99 8.81
CA MET A 405 -31.94 29.38 7.42
C MET A 405 -31.84 28.10 6.58
N CYS A 406 -32.71 27.95 5.59
CA CYS A 406 -32.76 26.77 4.73
C CYS A 406 -32.62 27.13 3.26
N ASN A 407 -32.11 26.21 2.46
CA ASN A 407 -32.16 26.29 1.00
C ASN A 407 -33.52 25.84 0.45
N GLU A 408 -33.71 25.91 -0.87
CA GLU A 408 -34.97 25.57 -1.55
C GLU A 408 -35.39 24.11 -1.37
N LYS A 409 -34.45 23.23 -0.97
CA LYS A 409 -34.71 21.81 -0.67
C LYS A 409 -35.03 21.55 0.79
N GLY A 410 -35.13 22.63 1.62
CA GLY A 410 -35.36 22.52 3.04
C GLY A 410 -34.17 22.08 3.88
N MET A 411 -32.97 22.05 3.30
CA MET A 411 -31.74 21.73 4.03
C MET A 411 -31.23 22.95 4.77
N ILE A 412 -30.84 22.76 6.03
CA ILE A 412 -30.32 23.85 6.88
C ILE A 412 -28.99 24.32 6.30
N ILE A 413 -28.87 25.65 6.10
CA ILE A 413 -27.63 26.32 5.67
C ILE A 413 -26.92 26.88 6.89
N ASP A 414 -27.70 27.54 7.79
CA ASP A 414 -27.18 28.20 8.98
C ASP A 414 -28.33 28.39 10.01
N ASP A 415 -27.99 28.79 11.22
CA ASP A 415 -28.90 29.09 12.28
C ASP A 415 -28.41 30.31 13.09
N GLY A 416 -29.30 30.88 13.89
CA GLY A 416 -28.90 32.01 14.72
C GLY A 416 -30.03 32.65 15.50
N VAL A 417 -29.66 33.63 16.34
CA VAL A 417 -30.59 34.43 17.12
C VAL A 417 -30.63 35.83 16.54
N SER A 418 -31.81 36.27 16.14
CA SER A 418 -32.04 37.69 15.73
C SER A 418 -32.66 38.48 16.87
N ALA A 419 -32.01 39.59 17.20
CA ALA A 419 -32.50 40.57 18.17
C ALA A 419 -33.12 41.75 17.41
N CYS A 420 -34.35 42.10 17.73
CA CYS A 420 -35.02 43.26 17.18
C CYS A 420 -34.67 44.51 18.03
N ILE A 421 -33.85 45.40 17.47
CA ILE A 421 -33.49 46.66 18.15
C ILE A 421 -34.62 47.68 17.98
N ASN A 422 -35.14 47.79 16.75
CA ASN A 422 -36.35 48.56 16.41
C ASN A 422 -36.94 47.99 15.11
N ASP A 423 -38.01 48.60 14.59
CA ASP A 423 -38.73 48.09 13.43
C ASP A 423 -37.89 47.97 12.15
N ASN A 424 -36.82 48.73 12.06
CA ASN A 424 -35.94 48.79 10.88
C ASN A 424 -34.50 48.30 11.17
N HIS A 425 -34.25 47.75 12.37
CA HIS A 425 -32.92 47.38 12.78
C HIS A 425 -32.91 46.05 13.57
N PHE A 426 -32.18 45.09 13.08
CA PHE A 426 -31.97 43.77 13.67
C PHE A 426 -30.50 43.42 13.71
N ILE A 427 -30.12 42.70 14.73
CA ILE A 427 -28.77 42.11 14.84
C ILE A 427 -28.91 40.60 14.95
#